data_00a3a91d57cb593e5ff6b928a3dfb771
#
_entry.id   00a3a91d57cb593e5ff6b928a3dfb771
#
_cell.length_a   1.000
_cell.length_b   1.000
_cell.length_c   1.000
_cell.angle_alpha   90.00
_cell.angle_beta   90.00
_cell.angle_gamma   90.00
#
_symmetry.space_group_name_H-M   'P 1'
#
loop_
_entity.id
_entity.type
_entity.pdbx_description
1 polymer ?
#
loop_
_entity_poly.entity_id
_entity_poly.type
_entity_poly.pdbx_seq_one_letter_code
_entity_poly.pdbx_strand_id
1 'polypeptide(L)'
;VTAPTSSCLLGDDLPVASLSESQALCFFNQEERDRALALGIFYLEIPESLDLEGARSFGQTLLDPASPYRKVPQYGDLEGFIALENNQQTKLALRRCHWDQHYPAEIVAFGRSLDAIGVAVMRDVLSHVGIPESCWGEASGGYSGGEGTAFLNFVHYDNSTGNEGLRPHTDYGFVTILDVTKPGLQV
;
A
#
# COMPACT_ATOMS: atom_id res chain seq x y z
N VAL A 1 -7.60 26.37 18.94
CA VAL A 1 -7.98 24.98 18.58
C VAL A 1 -6.77 24.13 18.87
N THR A 2 -6.76 23.46 20.02
CA THR A 2 -5.71 22.53 20.41
C THR A 2 -5.92 21.25 19.63
N ALA A 3 -4.91 20.84 18.84
CA ALA A 3 -4.89 19.54 18.18
C ALA A 3 -4.98 18.40 19.22
N PRO A 4 -5.71 17.32 18.95
CA PRO A 4 -5.73 16.18 19.83
C PRO A 4 -4.35 15.49 19.79
N THR A 5 -3.64 15.54 20.90
CA THR A 5 -2.42 14.76 21.15
C THR A 5 -2.80 13.37 21.62
N SER A 6 -3.28 12.53 20.73
CA SER A 6 -3.36 11.10 20.98
C SER A 6 -2.80 10.38 19.77
N SER A 7 -1.52 10.09 19.79
CA SER A 7 -0.92 9.12 18.88
C SER A 7 -1.42 7.74 19.30
N CYS A 8 -2.49 7.26 18.65
CA CYS A 8 -2.91 5.89 18.82
C CYS A 8 -1.95 5.02 18.00
N LEU A 9 -1.11 4.23 18.67
CA LEU A 9 -0.46 3.10 18.00
C LEU A 9 -1.57 2.20 17.47
N LEU A 10 -1.47 1.76 16.22
CA LEU A 10 -2.33 0.73 15.67
C LEU A 10 -2.29 -0.48 16.61
N GLY A 11 -3.33 -0.65 17.41
CA GLY A 11 -3.46 -1.73 18.39
C GLY A 11 -4.29 -2.88 17.81
N ASP A 12 -4.43 -3.93 18.62
CA ASP A 12 -5.15 -5.18 18.30
C ASP A 12 -6.66 -5.01 18.02
N ASP A 13 -7.15 -3.78 17.95
CA ASP A 13 -8.57 -3.42 17.94
C ASP A 13 -9.09 -2.97 16.57
N LEU A 14 -8.26 -3.09 15.49
CA LEU A 14 -8.74 -2.79 14.15
C LEU A 14 -9.59 -3.93 13.59
N PRO A 15 -10.67 -3.61 12.83
CA PRO A 15 -11.42 -4.60 12.08
C PRO A 15 -10.51 -5.43 11.18
N VAL A 16 -10.87 -6.70 11.01
CA VAL A 16 -10.16 -7.63 10.13
C VAL A 16 -11.06 -8.01 8.97
N ALA A 17 -10.53 -7.88 7.76
CA ALA A 17 -11.16 -8.36 6.54
C ALA A 17 -10.38 -9.53 5.95
N SER A 18 -11.07 -10.40 5.25
CA SER A 18 -10.50 -11.42 4.36
C SER A 18 -11.02 -11.24 2.93
N LEU A 19 -10.50 -11.98 2.00
CA LEU A 19 -10.99 -12.02 0.62
C LEU A 19 -11.76 -13.31 0.37
N SER A 20 -12.95 -13.18 -0.20
CA SER A 20 -13.70 -14.34 -0.71
C SER A 20 -13.04 -14.94 -1.95
N GLU A 21 -13.49 -16.13 -2.39
CA GLU A 21 -13.07 -16.72 -3.67
C GLU A 21 -13.36 -15.80 -4.88
N SER A 22 -14.38 -14.95 -4.79
CA SER A 22 -14.71 -13.94 -5.80
C SER A 22 -13.91 -12.63 -5.64
N GLN A 23 -12.93 -12.61 -4.74
CA GLN A 23 -12.10 -11.44 -4.39
C GLN A 23 -12.91 -10.26 -3.82
N ALA A 24 -14.08 -10.50 -3.22
CA ALA A 24 -14.80 -9.48 -2.47
C ALA A 24 -14.29 -9.42 -1.02
N LEU A 25 -14.30 -8.22 -0.42
CA LEU A 25 -14.00 -8.07 1.00
C LEU A 25 -15.07 -8.73 1.87
N CYS A 26 -14.62 -9.55 2.81
CA CYS A 26 -15.45 -10.21 3.79
C CYS A 26 -15.02 -9.78 5.20
N PHE A 27 -15.96 -9.27 5.97
CA PHE A 27 -15.80 -8.98 7.39
C PHE A 27 -16.60 -9.99 8.20
N PHE A 28 -16.29 -10.14 9.48
CA PHE A 28 -17.00 -11.07 10.36
C PHE A 28 -18.50 -10.80 10.39
N ASN A 29 -18.92 -9.53 10.37
CA ASN A 29 -20.30 -9.09 10.29
C ASN A 29 -20.41 -7.69 9.70
N GLN A 30 -21.64 -7.19 9.52
CA GLN A 30 -21.90 -5.87 8.95
C GLN A 30 -21.39 -4.72 9.84
N GLU A 31 -21.44 -4.88 11.17
CA GLU A 31 -20.96 -3.87 12.12
C GLU A 31 -19.45 -3.66 12.01
N GLU A 32 -18.67 -4.74 11.90
CA GLU A 32 -17.22 -4.67 11.67
C GLU A 32 -16.89 -4.04 10.31
N ARG A 33 -17.65 -4.35 9.28
CA ARG A 33 -17.51 -3.70 7.96
C ARG A 33 -17.75 -2.19 8.05
N ASP A 34 -18.86 -1.79 8.64
CA ASP A 34 -19.22 -0.37 8.77
C ASP A 34 -18.19 0.38 9.61
N ARG A 35 -17.68 -0.26 10.67
CA ARG A 35 -16.59 0.27 11.50
C ARG A 35 -15.29 0.44 10.68
N ALA A 36 -14.89 -0.57 9.91
CA ALA A 36 -13.71 -0.54 9.06
C ALA A 36 -13.75 0.62 8.06
N LEU A 37 -14.87 0.75 7.36
CA LEU A 37 -15.06 1.77 6.34
C LEU A 37 -15.20 3.18 6.95
N ALA A 38 -15.81 3.29 8.13
CA ALA A 38 -15.88 4.57 8.86
C ALA A 38 -14.51 5.03 9.39
N LEU A 39 -13.67 4.09 9.85
CA LEU A 39 -12.30 4.39 10.28
C LEU A 39 -11.38 4.66 9.09
N GLY A 40 -11.68 4.11 7.91
CA GLY A 40 -10.82 4.16 6.73
C GLY A 40 -9.56 3.31 6.85
N ILE A 41 -9.48 2.41 7.85
CA ILE A 41 -8.34 1.53 8.09
C ILE A 41 -8.79 0.21 8.71
N PHE A 42 -8.21 -0.90 8.26
CA PHE A 42 -8.46 -2.24 8.77
C PHE A 42 -7.29 -3.18 8.43
N TYR A 43 -7.21 -4.30 9.11
CA TYR A 43 -6.30 -5.38 8.74
C TYR A 43 -6.92 -6.22 7.61
N LEU A 44 -6.06 -6.65 6.68
CA LEU A 44 -6.46 -7.58 5.63
C LEU A 44 -5.69 -8.89 5.79
N GLU A 45 -6.41 -9.99 5.93
CA GLU A 45 -5.83 -11.32 5.85
C GLU A 45 -5.36 -11.59 4.42
N ILE A 46 -4.06 -11.79 4.27
CA ILE A 46 -3.44 -11.99 2.97
C ILE A 46 -3.60 -13.44 2.53
N PRO A 47 -4.03 -13.69 1.27
CA PRO A 47 -4.07 -15.05 0.73
C PRO A 47 -2.70 -15.74 0.77
N GLU A 48 -2.67 -17.03 1.13
CA GLU A 48 -1.42 -17.83 1.17
C GLU A 48 -0.69 -17.86 -0.18
N SER A 49 -1.41 -17.63 -1.28
CA SER A 49 -0.83 -17.55 -2.62
C SER A 49 0.01 -16.28 -2.87
N LEU A 50 -0.07 -15.27 -1.98
CA LEU A 50 0.70 -14.05 -2.10
C LEU A 50 2.04 -14.19 -1.38
N ASP A 51 3.14 -14.21 -2.15
CA ASP A 51 4.50 -14.37 -1.64
C ASP A 51 5.04 -13.09 -0.98
N LEU A 52 4.58 -12.83 0.25
CA LEU A 52 5.09 -11.70 1.05
C LEU A 52 6.58 -11.85 1.38
N GLU A 53 7.05 -13.09 1.64
CA GLU A 53 8.44 -13.30 2.03
C GLU A 53 9.39 -13.03 0.86
N GLY A 54 9.03 -13.47 -0.35
CA GLY A 54 9.76 -13.12 -1.56
C GLY A 54 9.79 -11.61 -1.81
N ALA A 55 8.66 -10.92 -1.61
CA ALA A 55 8.60 -9.47 -1.74
C ALA A 55 9.46 -8.75 -0.70
N ARG A 56 9.44 -9.18 0.58
CA ARG A 56 10.30 -8.65 1.64
C ARG A 56 11.78 -8.88 1.35
N SER A 57 12.13 -10.09 0.89
CA SER A 57 13.50 -10.43 0.48
C SER A 57 13.97 -9.55 -0.67
N PHE A 58 13.12 -9.31 -1.66
CA PHE A 58 13.41 -8.36 -2.72
C PHE A 58 13.68 -6.96 -2.17
N GLY A 59 12.81 -6.45 -1.27
CA GLY A 59 12.98 -5.15 -0.64
C GLY A 59 14.34 -4.98 0.04
N GLN A 60 14.87 -6.04 0.69
CA GLN A 60 16.21 -6.03 1.30
C GLN A 60 17.33 -5.87 0.28
N THR A 61 17.17 -6.34 -0.95
CA THR A 61 18.21 -6.18 -1.98
C THR A 61 18.47 -4.73 -2.36
N LEU A 62 17.53 -3.81 -2.08
CA LEU A 62 17.68 -2.38 -2.36
C LEU A 62 18.71 -1.72 -1.45
N LEU A 63 19.02 -2.32 -0.31
CA LEU A 63 19.98 -1.80 0.67
C LEU A 63 21.42 -2.08 0.25
N ASP A 64 21.66 -3.08 -0.59
CA ASP A 64 22.99 -3.35 -1.14
C ASP A 64 23.45 -2.19 -2.03
N PRO A 65 24.59 -1.54 -1.74
CA PRO A 65 25.15 -0.52 -2.62
C PRO A 65 25.40 -0.98 -4.06
N ALA A 66 25.61 -2.29 -4.28
CA ALA A 66 25.81 -2.90 -5.59
C ALA A 66 24.50 -3.27 -6.31
N SER A 67 23.35 -3.08 -5.67
CA SER A 67 22.05 -3.44 -6.23
C SER A 67 21.82 -2.79 -7.61
N PRO A 68 21.45 -3.56 -8.63
CA PRO A 68 21.16 -3.02 -9.96
C PRO A 68 19.96 -2.07 -9.95
N TYR A 69 19.06 -2.22 -9.00
CA TYR A 69 17.84 -1.40 -8.85
C TYR A 69 18.14 0.05 -8.45
N ARG A 70 19.33 0.31 -7.87
CA ARG A 70 19.80 1.67 -7.58
C ARG A 70 20.03 2.51 -8.84
N LYS A 71 20.08 1.88 -10.01
CA LYS A 71 20.23 2.53 -11.32
C LYS A 71 18.89 2.79 -12.00
N VAL A 72 17.77 2.39 -11.41
CA VAL A 72 16.43 2.69 -11.94
C VAL A 72 16.26 4.21 -11.98
N PRO A 73 15.96 4.80 -13.14
CA PRO A 73 15.86 6.25 -13.28
C PRO A 73 14.68 6.81 -12.49
N GLN A 74 14.77 8.06 -12.10
CA GLN A 74 13.62 8.80 -11.59
C GLN A 74 12.74 9.24 -12.75
N TYR A 75 11.46 8.92 -12.67
CA TYR A 75 10.43 9.33 -13.65
C TYR A 75 9.62 10.53 -13.17
N GLY A 76 9.89 11.00 -11.95
CA GLY A 76 9.26 12.11 -11.26
C GLY A 76 9.71 12.18 -9.80
N ASP A 77 9.17 13.10 -9.04
CA ASP A 77 9.60 13.35 -7.65
C ASP A 77 9.39 12.14 -6.71
N LEU A 78 8.42 11.28 -7.03
CA LEU A 78 8.02 10.15 -6.19
C LEU A 78 8.25 8.78 -6.85
N GLU A 79 8.78 8.74 -8.07
CA GLU A 79 8.90 7.52 -8.86
C GLU A 79 10.35 7.24 -9.28
N GLY A 80 10.78 5.99 -9.12
CA GLY A 80 12.13 5.53 -9.39
C GLY A 80 12.85 5.07 -8.14
N PHE A 81 14.18 4.91 -8.22
CA PHE A 81 15.01 4.68 -7.04
C PHE A 81 15.33 6.03 -6.38
N ILE A 82 15.02 6.14 -5.09
CA ILE A 82 15.21 7.36 -4.30
C ILE A 82 15.92 6.98 -3.00
N ALA A 83 17.03 7.64 -2.73
CA ALA A 83 17.74 7.59 -1.44
C ALA A 83 17.81 8.99 -0.87
N LEU A 84 17.14 9.21 0.25
CA LEU A 84 17.08 10.51 0.94
C LEU A 84 17.92 10.42 2.22
N GLU A 85 19.12 10.98 2.19
CA GLU A 85 20.04 10.99 3.33
C GLU A 85 19.43 11.71 4.55
N ASN A 86 18.74 12.82 4.33
CA ASN A 86 18.12 13.60 5.40
C ASN A 86 16.93 12.88 6.08
N ASN A 87 16.24 12.02 5.37
CA ASN A 87 15.10 11.26 5.89
C ASN A 87 15.47 9.81 6.16
N GLN A 88 16.73 9.45 5.93
CA GLN A 88 17.22 8.06 6.09
C GLN A 88 16.29 7.05 5.43
N GLN A 89 15.81 7.41 4.24
CA GLN A 89 14.87 6.62 3.47
C GLN A 89 15.54 6.13 2.20
N THR A 90 15.45 4.83 1.96
CA THR A 90 15.74 4.23 0.66
C THR A 90 14.44 3.62 0.13
N LYS A 91 14.04 3.99 -1.08
CA LYS A 91 12.86 3.41 -1.71
C LYS A 91 13.05 3.14 -3.18
N LEU A 92 12.36 2.13 -3.68
CA LEU A 92 12.05 1.92 -5.08
C LEU A 92 10.54 1.96 -5.23
N ALA A 93 10.05 2.96 -5.94
CA ALA A 93 8.63 3.23 -6.15
C ALA A 93 8.35 3.31 -7.64
N LEU A 94 7.52 2.43 -8.18
CA LEU A 94 7.22 2.40 -9.61
C LEU A 94 5.72 2.29 -9.87
N ARG A 95 5.25 3.07 -10.84
CA ARG A 95 3.91 2.90 -11.40
C ARG A 95 3.82 1.60 -12.19
N ARG A 96 2.61 1.04 -12.24
CA ARG A 96 2.31 -0.22 -12.93
C ARG A 96 2.84 -0.28 -14.36
N CYS A 97 2.85 0.83 -15.10
CA CYS A 97 3.37 0.88 -16.47
C CYS A 97 4.89 0.64 -16.57
N HIS A 98 5.63 0.72 -15.46
CA HIS A 98 7.07 0.53 -15.41
C HIS A 98 7.49 -0.80 -14.74
N TRP A 99 6.53 -1.59 -14.21
CA TRP A 99 6.86 -2.81 -13.48
C TRP A 99 7.58 -3.84 -14.32
N ASP A 100 7.05 -4.16 -15.50
CA ASP A 100 7.64 -5.18 -16.39
C ASP A 100 9.05 -4.79 -16.90
N GLN A 101 9.41 -3.52 -16.84
CA GLN A 101 10.73 -3.04 -17.26
C GLN A 101 11.77 -3.14 -16.14
N HIS A 102 11.37 -3.00 -14.89
CA HIS A 102 12.30 -2.75 -13.78
C HIS A 102 12.22 -3.76 -12.65
N TYR A 103 11.07 -4.38 -12.42
CA TYR A 103 10.94 -5.42 -11.42
C TYR A 103 11.18 -6.82 -12.02
N PRO A 104 11.70 -7.77 -11.24
CA PRO A 104 11.74 -9.17 -11.66
C PRO A 104 10.31 -9.73 -11.78
N ALA A 105 10.13 -10.77 -12.59
CA ALA A 105 8.82 -11.30 -12.95
C ALA A 105 7.96 -11.70 -11.73
N GLU A 106 8.59 -12.27 -10.70
CA GLU A 106 7.94 -12.65 -9.44
C GLU A 106 7.40 -11.43 -8.68
N ILE A 107 8.11 -10.31 -8.70
CA ILE A 107 7.66 -9.06 -8.07
C ILE A 107 6.57 -8.39 -8.88
N VAL A 108 6.62 -8.50 -10.21
CA VAL A 108 5.52 -8.05 -11.08
C VAL A 108 4.26 -8.85 -10.80
N ALA A 109 4.36 -10.18 -10.66
CA ALA A 109 3.23 -11.05 -10.33
C ALA A 109 2.65 -10.72 -8.95
N PHE A 110 3.51 -10.50 -7.94
CA PHE A 110 3.13 -10.04 -6.61
C PHE A 110 2.39 -8.69 -6.68
N GLY A 111 2.94 -7.71 -7.38
CA GLY A 111 2.33 -6.39 -7.57
C GLY A 111 0.95 -6.46 -8.24
N ARG A 112 0.79 -7.32 -9.26
CA ARG A 112 -0.51 -7.54 -9.92
C ARG A 112 -1.55 -8.16 -8.99
N SER A 113 -1.12 -9.06 -8.11
CA SER A 113 -2.02 -9.64 -7.09
C SER A 113 -2.47 -8.60 -6.07
N LEU A 114 -1.55 -7.74 -5.59
CA LEU A 114 -1.91 -6.62 -4.71
C LEU A 114 -2.82 -5.61 -5.41
N ASP A 115 -2.58 -5.32 -6.69
CA ASP A 115 -3.41 -4.42 -7.48
C ASP A 115 -4.84 -4.94 -7.61
N ALA A 116 -5.02 -6.24 -7.83
CA ALA A 116 -6.35 -6.88 -7.84
C ALA A 116 -7.07 -6.75 -6.48
N ILE A 117 -6.34 -6.92 -5.37
CA ILE A 117 -6.86 -6.69 -4.01
C ILE A 117 -7.27 -5.22 -3.85
N GLY A 118 -6.43 -4.28 -4.27
CA GLY A 118 -6.73 -2.85 -4.23
C GLY A 118 -7.98 -2.47 -5.01
N VAL A 119 -8.19 -3.08 -6.18
CA VAL A 119 -9.42 -2.92 -6.98
C VAL A 119 -10.65 -3.43 -6.22
N ALA A 120 -10.54 -4.59 -5.55
CA ALA A 120 -11.63 -5.14 -4.74
C ALA A 120 -12.00 -4.21 -3.58
N VAL A 121 -11.01 -3.72 -2.84
CA VAL A 121 -11.18 -2.73 -1.75
C VAL A 121 -11.84 -1.47 -2.29
N MET A 122 -11.35 -0.93 -3.42
CA MET A 122 -11.92 0.27 -4.03
C MET A 122 -13.40 0.10 -4.37
N ARG A 123 -13.78 -1.01 -4.97
CA ARG A 123 -15.18 -1.29 -5.33
C ARG A 123 -16.07 -1.37 -4.11
N ASP A 124 -15.59 -1.99 -3.04
CA ASP A 124 -16.34 -2.10 -1.79
C ASP A 124 -16.53 -0.71 -1.13
N VAL A 125 -15.50 0.11 -1.12
CA VAL A 125 -15.58 1.50 -0.64
C VAL A 125 -16.59 2.30 -1.46
N LEU A 126 -16.50 2.26 -2.80
CA LEU A 126 -17.42 2.99 -3.68
C LEU A 126 -18.88 2.55 -3.47
N SER A 127 -19.12 1.25 -3.30
CA SER A 127 -20.42 0.69 -2.97
C SER A 127 -20.93 1.20 -1.61
N HIS A 128 -20.06 1.20 -0.59
CA HIS A 128 -20.41 1.63 0.77
C HIS A 128 -20.81 3.11 0.81
N VAL A 129 -20.08 3.98 0.11
CA VAL A 129 -20.41 5.41 0.06
C VAL A 129 -21.56 5.73 -0.91
N GLY A 130 -22.20 4.70 -1.50
CA GLY A 130 -23.39 4.86 -2.33
C GLY A 130 -23.12 5.40 -3.73
N ILE A 131 -21.90 5.29 -4.26
CA ILE A 131 -21.62 5.66 -5.65
C ILE A 131 -22.18 4.59 -6.58
N PRO A 132 -23.05 4.95 -7.55
CA PRO A 132 -23.57 4.00 -8.53
C PRO A 132 -22.45 3.32 -9.32
N GLU A 133 -22.58 2.03 -9.58
CA GLU A 133 -21.55 1.25 -10.29
C GLU A 133 -21.17 1.87 -11.66
N SER A 134 -22.15 2.44 -12.35
CA SER A 134 -21.92 3.13 -13.62
C SER A 134 -20.99 4.34 -13.52
N CYS A 135 -20.77 4.88 -12.30
CA CYS A 135 -19.89 6.02 -12.04
C CYS A 135 -18.55 5.61 -11.44
N TRP A 136 -18.31 4.34 -11.14
CA TRP A 136 -17.09 3.90 -10.46
C TRP A 136 -15.82 4.22 -11.24
N GLY A 137 -15.85 4.04 -12.56
CA GLY A 137 -14.71 4.36 -13.42
C GLY A 137 -14.29 5.83 -13.28
N GLU A 138 -15.23 6.75 -13.36
CA GLU A 138 -14.98 8.18 -13.21
C GLU A 138 -14.54 8.52 -11.78
N ALA A 139 -15.26 8.02 -10.76
CA ALA A 139 -14.99 8.31 -9.36
C ALA A 139 -13.61 7.82 -8.89
N SER A 140 -13.10 6.73 -9.47
CA SER A 140 -11.80 6.13 -9.12
C SER A 140 -10.68 6.45 -10.12
N GLY A 141 -10.89 7.33 -11.09
CA GLY A 141 -9.92 7.58 -12.16
C GLY A 141 -9.57 6.34 -12.98
N GLY A 142 -10.53 5.44 -13.19
CA GLY A 142 -10.37 4.16 -13.89
C GLY A 142 -9.87 3.00 -13.02
N TYR A 143 -9.44 3.26 -11.77
CA TYR A 143 -8.82 2.24 -10.93
C TYR A 143 -9.75 1.07 -10.61
N SER A 144 -11.04 1.32 -10.36
CA SER A 144 -12.04 0.26 -10.13
C SER A 144 -12.21 -0.70 -11.32
N GLY A 145 -11.87 -0.26 -12.53
CA GLY A 145 -11.80 -1.07 -13.75
C GLY A 145 -10.44 -1.72 -14.00
N GLY A 146 -9.44 -1.49 -13.12
CA GLY A 146 -8.08 -1.98 -13.28
C GLY A 146 -7.21 -1.14 -14.21
N GLU A 147 -7.68 0.04 -14.65
CA GLU A 147 -6.94 0.90 -15.60
C GLU A 147 -6.19 2.04 -14.93
N GLY A 148 -6.64 2.54 -13.80
CA GLY A 148 -6.06 3.68 -13.09
C GLY A 148 -4.59 3.50 -12.69
N THR A 149 -4.04 4.50 -12.02
CA THR A 149 -2.65 4.50 -11.57
C THR A 149 -2.51 3.64 -10.31
N ALA A 150 -1.61 2.68 -10.34
CA ALA A 150 -1.17 1.92 -9.18
C ALA A 150 0.36 2.03 -9.02
N PHE A 151 0.81 2.13 -7.78
CA PHE A 151 2.23 2.09 -7.43
C PHE A 151 2.54 0.84 -6.62
N LEU A 152 3.70 0.25 -6.88
CA LEU A 152 4.32 -0.73 -5.99
C LEU A 152 5.58 -0.10 -5.41
N ASN A 153 5.62 -0.01 -4.08
CA ASN A 153 6.68 0.68 -3.37
C ASN A 153 7.36 -0.27 -2.38
N PHE A 154 8.69 -0.32 -2.42
CA PHE A 154 9.52 -0.92 -1.39
C PHE A 154 10.25 0.20 -0.68
N VAL A 155 10.00 0.35 0.62
CA VAL A 155 10.51 1.47 1.41
C VAL A 155 11.26 0.93 2.62
N HIS A 156 12.46 1.42 2.81
CA HIS A 156 13.26 1.18 4.01
C HIS A 156 13.53 2.50 4.73
N TYR A 157 13.28 2.51 6.03
CA TYR A 157 13.64 3.62 6.92
C TYR A 157 14.82 3.20 7.80
N ASP A 158 15.88 3.98 7.78
CA ASP A 158 17.02 3.78 8.68
C ASP A 158 16.77 4.56 9.97
N ASN A 159 16.49 3.85 11.06
CA ASN A 159 16.25 4.43 12.37
C ASN A 159 17.52 4.59 13.22
N SER A 160 18.71 4.45 12.63
CA SER A 160 19.98 4.48 13.37
C SER A 160 20.24 5.80 14.11
N THR A 161 19.63 6.91 13.67
CA THR A 161 19.76 8.23 14.29
C THR A 161 18.61 8.63 15.20
N GLY A 162 17.58 7.77 15.37
CA GLY A 162 16.40 8.06 16.20
C GLY A 162 15.46 9.12 15.61
N ASN A 163 15.63 9.49 14.34
CA ASN A 163 14.71 10.39 13.65
C ASN A 163 13.46 9.64 13.18
N GLU A 164 12.31 10.34 13.15
CA GLU A 164 11.09 9.82 12.55
C GLU A 164 11.31 9.58 11.06
N GLY A 165 11.03 8.37 10.58
CA GLY A 165 11.26 7.99 9.19
C GLY A 165 10.40 8.78 8.19
N LEU A 166 9.14 8.98 8.52
CA LEU A 166 8.19 9.74 7.70
C LEU A 166 7.31 10.61 8.61
N ARG A 167 7.24 11.89 8.29
CA ARG A 167 6.36 12.82 9.02
C ARG A 167 4.89 12.51 8.73
N PRO A 168 3.97 12.87 9.64
CA PRO A 168 2.55 12.76 9.38
C PRO A 168 2.19 13.40 8.04
N HIS A 169 1.48 12.66 7.20
CA HIS A 169 1.05 13.08 5.86
C HIS A 169 -0.23 12.36 5.49
N THR A 170 -0.84 12.77 4.40
CA THR A 170 -1.95 12.06 3.77
C THR A 170 -1.45 11.40 2.49
N ASP A 171 -1.77 10.13 2.31
CA ASP A 171 -1.46 9.42 1.07
C ASP A 171 -2.21 10.02 -0.13
N TYR A 172 -1.55 10.04 -1.28
CA TYR A 172 -2.14 10.58 -2.51
C TYR A 172 -3.12 9.63 -3.20
N GLY A 173 -3.26 8.40 -2.71
CA GLY A 173 -4.11 7.37 -3.30
C GLY A 173 -5.46 7.25 -2.59
N PHE A 174 -6.41 6.57 -3.23
CA PHE A 174 -7.68 6.18 -2.60
C PHE A 174 -7.52 4.96 -1.69
N VAL A 175 -6.62 4.05 -2.05
CA VAL A 175 -6.33 2.83 -1.30
C VAL A 175 -4.83 2.68 -1.18
N THR A 176 -4.35 2.44 0.04
CA THR A 176 -2.97 2.09 0.34
C THR A 176 -2.96 0.75 1.07
N ILE A 177 -2.24 -0.23 0.53
CA ILE A 177 -2.00 -1.52 1.18
C ILE A 177 -0.58 -1.49 1.72
N LEU A 178 -0.44 -1.70 3.03
CA LEU A 178 0.84 -1.65 3.73
C LEU A 178 1.19 -3.02 4.30
N ASP A 179 2.39 -3.50 4.00
CA ASP A 179 3.05 -4.58 4.76
C ASP A 179 4.20 -3.97 5.55
N VAL A 180 4.13 -4.06 6.87
CA VAL A 180 5.12 -3.50 7.78
C VAL A 180 5.85 -4.59 8.54
N THR A 181 7.18 -4.58 8.49
CA THR A 181 8.01 -5.60 9.14
C THR A 181 8.37 -5.26 10.59
N LYS A 182 8.07 -4.04 11.04
CA LYS A 182 8.37 -3.57 12.41
C LYS A 182 7.23 -2.68 12.90
N PRO A 183 6.95 -2.68 14.23
CA PRO A 183 6.02 -1.73 14.82
C PRO A 183 6.45 -0.28 14.57
N GLY A 184 5.49 0.64 14.49
CA GLY A 184 5.78 2.06 14.36
C GLY A 184 4.81 2.84 13.47
N LEU A 185 3.88 2.16 12.78
CA LEU A 185 2.83 2.85 12.05
C LEU A 185 1.87 3.54 13.04
N GLN A 186 1.61 4.81 12.81
CA GLN A 186 0.68 5.63 13.57
C GLN A 186 -0.37 6.22 12.62
N VAL A 187 -1.59 6.35 13.06
CA VAL A 187 -2.71 6.96 12.34
C VAL A 187 -3.41 8.01 13.21
#